data_f3e8f87b0a7b95523f43b123d308af75
#
_entry.id   f3e8f87b0a7b95523f43b123d308af75
#
_cell.length_a   1.000
_cell.length_b   1.000
_cell.length_c   1.000
_cell.angle_alpha   90.00
_cell.angle_beta   90.00
_cell.angle_gamma   90.00
#
_symmetry.space_group_name_H-M   'P 1'
#
loop_
_entity.id
_entity.type
_entity.pdbx_description
1 polymer ?
#
loop_
_entity_poly.entity_id
_entity_poly.type
_entity_poly.pdbx_seq_one_letter_code
_entity_poly.pdbx_strand_id
1 'polypeptide(L)'
;MAEETNAHDSPQHSSMYQPIEDYAIIGDLHTVALVGKNGSIDWCCIPCFDSPSVFGALLDARKGGFFRIAPLDTPDMRRKQLYLPETNVLITRFLAVDGVAEITDFMPVKRAGSAHHQHHIIRSVKVVRGSLPFEMLCRPAFNYARDDHKTYLSNEGAVFNSETLCLALVSSVSLEEDGEGGVRARFTLHANQSAYFILESAKDNELAPSHHSHAL
;
A
#
# COMPACT_ATOMS: atom_id res chain seq x y z
N MET A 1 47.70 -7.84 -34.11
CA MET A 1 47.17 -7.80 -32.76
C MET A 1 46.12 -6.70 -32.73
N ALA A 2 44.90 -7.07 -32.80
CA ALA A 2 43.74 -6.13 -32.75
C ALA A 2 43.09 -6.33 -31.37
N GLU A 3 43.01 -5.25 -30.61
CA GLU A 3 42.36 -5.20 -29.32
C GLU A 3 40.83 -5.19 -29.55
N GLU A 4 40.14 -6.21 -29.05
CA GLU A 4 38.68 -6.26 -28.93
C GLU A 4 38.28 -5.44 -27.72
N THR A 5 37.73 -4.26 -27.96
CA THR A 5 37.02 -3.46 -26.96
C THR A 5 35.60 -4.02 -26.79
N ASN A 6 35.35 -4.79 -25.75
CA ASN A 6 34.05 -5.18 -25.30
C ASN A 6 33.32 -3.98 -24.64
N ALA A 7 32.52 -3.27 -25.40
CA ALA A 7 31.55 -2.30 -24.87
C ALA A 7 30.17 -2.98 -24.81
N HIS A 8 29.83 -3.56 -23.66
CA HIS A 8 28.47 -3.90 -23.30
C HIS A 8 28.06 -3.03 -22.10
N ASP A 9 27.83 -1.77 -22.40
CA ASP A 9 27.11 -0.87 -21.51
C ASP A 9 25.70 -0.69 -22.11
N SER A 10 24.82 -1.61 -21.77
CA SER A 10 23.40 -1.48 -22.11
C SER A 10 22.80 -0.47 -21.13
N PRO A 11 22.14 0.61 -21.58
CA PRO A 11 21.45 1.52 -20.69
C PRO A 11 20.40 0.72 -19.92
N GLN A 12 20.50 0.72 -18.61
CA GLN A 12 19.45 0.21 -17.72
C GLN A 12 18.18 1.03 -17.99
N HIS A 13 17.31 0.50 -18.83
CA HIS A 13 15.91 0.91 -18.85
C HIS A 13 15.38 0.62 -17.43
N SER A 14 15.18 1.64 -16.62
CA SER A 14 14.44 1.50 -15.38
C SER A 14 13.06 0.97 -15.76
N SER A 15 12.86 -0.32 -15.57
CA SER A 15 11.57 -0.97 -15.82
C SER A 15 10.52 -0.27 -14.98
N MET A 16 9.42 0.14 -15.62
CA MET A 16 8.28 0.76 -14.93
C MET A 16 7.60 -0.23 -13.98
N TYR A 17 7.91 -1.52 -14.11
CA TYR A 17 7.40 -2.64 -13.32
C TYR A 17 8.51 -3.24 -12.48
N GLN A 18 8.20 -3.64 -11.25
CA GLN A 18 9.13 -4.40 -10.41
C GLN A 18 9.26 -5.84 -10.93
N PRO A 19 10.44 -6.48 -10.74
CA PRO A 19 10.58 -7.91 -10.96
C PRO A 19 9.59 -8.71 -10.12
N ILE A 20 9.11 -9.84 -10.64
CA ILE A 20 8.10 -10.65 -9.95
C ILE A 20 8.59 -11.22 -8.61
N GLU A 21 9.90 -11.49 -8.50
CA GLU A 21 10.57 -11.93 -7.27
C GLU A 21 10.65 -10.86 -6.19
N ASP A 22 10.30 -9.62 -6.50
CA ASP A 22 10.26 -8.50 -5.56
C ASP A 22 8.87 -8.28 -4.96
N TYR A 23 7.93 -9.19 -5.22
CA TYR A 23 6.61 -9.18 -4.61
C TYR A 23 6.47 -10.26 -3.54
N ALA A 24 5.87 -9.87 -2.41
CA ALA A 24 5.37 -10.77 -1.38
C ALA A 24 3.84 -10.71 -1.32
N ILE A 25 3.22 -11.67 -0.66
CA ILE A 25 1.76 -11.84 -0.59
C ILE A 25 1.28 -11.65 0.84
N ILE A 26 0.21 -10.87 1.02
CA ILE A 26 -0.61 -10.85 2.24
C ILE A 26 -2.04 -11.22 1.87
N GLY A 27 -2.80 -11.83 2.78
CA GLY A 27 -4.17 -12.24 2.47
C GLY A 27 -4.97 -12.63 3.71
N ASP A 28 -6.30 -12.71 3.56
CA ASP A 28 -7.27 -13.02 4.61
C ASP A 28 -8.06 -14.32 4.36
N LEU A 29 -7.59 -15.16 3.42
CA LEU A 29 -8.21 -16.39 2.92
C LEU A 29 -9.36 -16.18 1.93
N HIS A 30 -9.80 -14.95 1.67
CA HIS A 30 -10.82 -14.60 0.68
C HIS A 30 -10.23 -13.83 -0.48
N THR A 31 -9.22 -13.02 -0.20
CA THR A 31 -8.47 -12.27 -1.21
C THR A 31 -7.01 -12.11 -0.79
N VAL A 32 -6.20 -11.59 -1.72
CA VAL A 32 -4.76 -11.31 -1.50
C VAL A 32 -4.39 -9.95 -2.04
N ALA A 33 -3.32 -9.41 -1.47
CA ALA A 33 -2.62 -8.26 -2.03
C ALA A 33 -1.15 -8.62 -2.31
N LEU A 34 -0.63 -8.15 -3.44
CA LEU A 34 0.78 -8.26 -3.80
C LEU A 34 1.52 -6.98 -3.38
N VAL A 35 2.48 -7.15 -2.49
CA VAL A 35 3.25 -6.07 -1.88
C VAL A 35 4.68 -6.10 -2.42
N GLY A 36 5.06 -5.07 -3.15
CA GLY A 36 6.41 -4.92 -3.69
C GLY A 36 7.43 -4.45 -2.63
N LYS A 37 8.70 -4.76 -2.81
CA LYS A 37 9.80 -4.29 -1.96
C LYS A 37 9.92 -2.77 -1.90
N ASN A 38 9.35 -2.05 -2.87
CA ASN A 38 9.25 -0.58 -2.85
C ASN A 38 8.14 -0.05 -1.92
N GLY A 39 7.42 -0.94 -1.21
CA GLY A 39 6.33 -0.60 -0.31
C GLY A 39 4.98 -0.35 -1.01
N SER A 40 4.85 -0.70 -2.29
CA SER A 40 3.62 -0.55 -3.05
C SER A 40 2.79 -1.83 -3.05
N ILE A 41 1.49 -1.73 -2.86
CA ILE A 41 0.52 -2.77 -3.20
C ILE A 41 0.08 -2.48 -4.63
N ASP A 42 0.47 -3.35 -5.55
CA ASP A 42 0.26 -3.18 -6.99
C ASP A 42 -0.81 -4.12 -7.54
N TRP A 43 -1.34 -5.01 -6.70
CA TRP A 43 -2.45 -5.90 -7.02
C TRP A 43 -3.29 -6.19 -5.79
N CYS A 44 -4.60 -6.02 -5.91
CA CYS A 44 -5.59 -6.49 -4.95
C CYS A 44 -6.97 -6.52 -5.60
N CYS A 45 -7.71 -7.61 -5.40
CA CYS A 45 -9.13 -7.74 -5.72
C CYS A 45 -9.94 -7.70 -4.43
N ILE A 46 -11.10 -7.06 -4.42
CA ILE A 46 -12.02 -6.99 -3.28
C ILE A 46 -13.45 -7.16 -3.80
N PRO A 47 -14.29 -7.99 -3.16
CA PRO A 47 -14.06 -8.70 -1.89
C PRO A 47 -13.36 -10.06 -2.01
N CYS A 48 -13.29 -10.67 -3.19
CA CYS A 48 -12.78 -12.03 -3.39
C CYS A 48 -11.66 -12.07 -4.43
N PHE A 49 -10.96 -13.21 -4.53
CA PHE A 49 -9.89 -13.44 -5.53
C PHE A 49 -10.33 -13.21 -6.98
N ASP A 50 -11.57 -13.56 -7.31
CA ASP A 50 -12.17 -13.47 -8.64
C ASP A 50 -12.95 -12.16 -8.86
N SER A 51 -12.98 -11.28 -7.88
CA SER A 51 -13.58 -9.95 -8.00
C SER A 51 -12.74 -9.04 -8.89
N PRO A 52 -13.32 -7.98 -9.45
CA PRO A 52 -12.55 -6.95 -10.14
C PRO A 52 -11.47 -6.34 -9.23
N SER A 53 -10.33 -5.98 -9.82
CA SER A 53 -9.25 -5.37 -9.05
C SER A 53 -9.59 -3.95 -8.61
N VAL A 54 -9.07 -3.59 -7.43
CA VAL A 54 -9.05 -2.21 -6.90
C VAL A 54 -7.66 -1.60 -6.99
N PHE A 55 -6.63 -2.45 -6.99
CA PHE A 55 -5.26 -2.10 -7.37
C PHE A 55 -4.81 -3.06 -8.44
N GLY A 56 -4.29 -2.54 -9.53
CA GLY A 56 -3.90 -3.31 -10.70
C GLY A 56 -2.70 -2.70 -11.44
N ALA A 57 -1.83 -1.93 -10.74
CA ALA A 57 -0.60 -1.37 -11.30
C ALA A 57 0.33 -2.44 -11.89
N LEU A 58 0.21 -3.69 -11.43
CA LEU A 58 0.90 -4.83 -12.01
C LEU A 58 0.55 -5.07 -13.49
N LEU A 59 -0.67 -4.72 -13.92
CA LEU A 59 -1.14 -4.85 -15.31
C LEU A 59 -0.90 -3.56 -16.10
N ASP A 60 -1.14 -2.40 -15.49
CA ASP A 60 -0.89 -1.09 -16.08
C ASP A 60 -0.40 -0.13 -14.99
N ALA A 61 0.90 0.15 -15.00
CA ALA A 61 1.56 0.97 -13.99
C ALA A 61 1.06 2.43 -13.96
N ARG A 62 0.38 2.91 -15.01
CA ARG A 62 -0.14 4.28 -15.07
C ARG A 62 -1.59 4.40 -14.62
N LYS A 63 -2.42 3.41 -14.96
CA LYS A 63 -3.88 3.47 -14.76
C LYS A 63 -4.38 2.51 -13.70
N GLY A 64 -3.63 1.43 -13.44
CA GLY A 64 -4.10 0.29 -12.66
C GLY A 64 -4.33 0.56 -11.17
N GLY A 65 -3.91 1.71 -10.67
CA GLY A 65 -4.04 2.04 -9.25
C GLY A 65 -3.10 1.25 -8.34
N PHE A 66 -2.76 1.85 -7.21
CA PHE A 66 -1.83 1.28 -6.24
C PHE A 66 -1.99 1.90 -4.84
N PHE A 67 -1.41 1.26 -3.84
CA PHE A 67 -1.30 1.80 -2.49
C PHE A 67 0.15 1.72 -2.01
N ARG A 68 0.91 2.81 -2.14
CA ARG A 68 2.32 2.87 -1.80
C ARG A 68 2.56 3.63 -0.50
N ILE A 69 3.43 3.09 0.34
CA ILE A 69 4.03 3.78 1.47
C ILE A 69 5.54 3.52 1.39
N ALA A 70 6.33 4.58 1.36
CA ALA A 70 7.78 4.44 1.32
C ALA A 70 8.46 5.67 1.93
N PRO A 71 9.67 5.52 2.50
CA PRO A 71 10.54 6.67 2.70
C PRO A 71 10.80 7.35 1.37
N LEU A 72 11.00 8.66 1.38
CA LEU A 72 11.51 9.34 0.19
C LEU A 72 12.86 8.72 -0.18
N ASP A 73 13.01 8.38 -1.47
CA ASP A 73 14.20 7.70 -1.95
C ASP A 73 15.46 8.53 -1.66
N THR A 74 16.43 7.86 -1.02
CA THR A 74 17.79 8.36 -0.83
C THR A 74 18.76 7.48 -1.58
N PRO A 75 19.92 8.01 -2.03
CA PRO A 75 20.95 7.18 -2.60
C PRO A 75 21.28 6.00 -1.68
N ASP A 76 21.55 4.82 -2.28
CA ASP A 76 21.95 3.60 -1.58
C ASP A 76 20.92 2.99 -0.60
N MET A 77 19.64 3.37 -0.68
CA MET A 77 18.59 2.74 0.12
C MET A 77 18.43 1.27 -0.27
N ARG A 78 18.66 0.37 0.69
CA ARG A 78 18.44 -1.06 0.54
C ARG A 78 17.06 -1.44 1.08
N ARG A 79 16.41 -2.39 0.41
CA ARG A 79 15.07 -2.89 0.77
C ARG A 79 15.13 -4.38 1.00
N LYS A 80 14.45 -4.87 2.04
CA LYS A 80 14.32 -6.30 2.35
C LYS A 80 12.90 -6.60 2.77
N GLN A 81 12.40 -7.77 2.36
CA GLN A 81 11.12 -8.30 2.82
C GLN A 81 11.32 -9.60 3.57
N LEU A 82 10.53 -9.80 4.61
CA LEU A 82 10.48 -11.04 5.40
C LEU A 82 9.10 -11.16 6.06
N TYR A 83 8.67 -12.38 6.30
CA TYR A 83 7.51 -12.64 7.14
C TYR A 83 7.92 -12.81 8.59
N LEU A 84 7.06 -12.38 9.51
CA LEU A 84 7.20 -12.80 10.90
C LEU A 84 7.03 -14.32 10.97
N PRO A 85 7.86 -15.04 11.75
CA PRO A 85 7.78 -16.49 11.86
C PRO A 85 6.37 -16.98 12.16
N GLU A 86 5.92 -18.01 11.44
CA GLU A 86 4.61 -18.66 11.62
C GLU A 86 3.39 -17.74 11.42
N THR A 87 3.54 -16.65 10.67
CA THR A 87 2.46 -15.70 10.36
C THR A 87 2.42 -15.31 8.89
N ASN A 88 1.31 -14.69 8.46
CA ASN A 88 1.17 -13.99 7.18
C ASN A 88 1.45 -12.49 7.29
N VAL A 89 2.11 -12.06 8.38
CA VAL A 89 2.49 -10.66 8.59
C VAL A 89 3.80 -10.38 7.87
N LEU A 90 3.76 -9.51 6.87
CA LEU A 90 4.90 -9.11 6.06
C LEU A 90 5.57 -7.89 6.66
N ILE A 91 6.90 -7.90 6.72
CA ILE A 91 7.71 -6.74 7.06
C ILE A 91 8.53 -6.34 5.84
N THR A 92 8.35 -5.12 5.37
CA THR A 92 9.22 -4.47 4.39
C THR A 92 10.15 -3.51 5.11
N ARG A 93 11.45 -3.80 5.13
CA ARG A 93 12.47 -3.00 5.82
C ARG A 93 13.22 -2.12 4.83
N PHE A 94 13.31 -0.83 5.15
CA PHE A 94 14.09 0.16 4.43
C PHE A 94 15.33 0.53 5.25
N LEU A 95 16.48 0.39 4.62
CA LEU A 95 17.80 0.64 5.22
C LEU A 95 18.44 1.81 4.47
N ALA A 96 18.33 3.00 5.04
CA ALA A 96 18.94 4.22 4.53
C ALA A 96 20.09 4.67 5.42
N VAL A 97 20.91 5.60 4.94
CA VAL A 97 22.00 6.18 5.72
C VAL A 97 21.47 6.88 6.97
N ASP A 98 20.38 7.63 6.83
CA ASP A 98 19.79 8.46 7.89
C ASP A 98 18.85 7.69 8.82
N GLY A 99 18.55 6.43 8.52
CA GLY A 99 17.64 5.67 9.36
C GLY A 99 17.28 4.29 8.86
N VAL A 100 16.53 3.59 9.70
CA VAL A 100 15.92 2.28 9.42
C VAL A 100 14.44 2.36 9.70
N ALA A 101 13.64 1.99 8.72
CA ALA A 101 12.19 1.92 8.86
C ALA A 101 11.67 0.55 8.48
N GLU A 102 10.51 0.21 9.03
CA GLU A 102 9.76 -1.00 8.75
C GLU A 102 8.31 -0.65 8.43
N ILE A 103 7.79 -1.26 7.36
CA ILE A 103 6.36 -1.31 7.11
C ILE A 103 5.91 -2.72 7.44
N THR A 104 4.93 -2.83 8.32
CA THR A 104 4.27 -4.08 8.66
C THR A 104 2.93 -4.12 7.95
N ASP A 105 2.77 -5.07 7.03
CA ASP A 105 1.60 -5.24 6.19
C ASP A 105 0.92 -6.57 6.49
N PHE A 106 -0.39 -6.57 6.71
CA PHE A 106 -1.18 -7.78 6.88
C PHE A 106 -2.68 -7.56 6.61
N MET A 107 -3.36 -8.66 6.34
CA MET A 107 -4.81 -8.74 6.24
C MET A 107 -5.31 -9.66 7.36
N PRO A 108 -6.14 -9.16 8.31
CA PRO A 108 -6.62 -9.96 9.42
C PRO A 108 -7.52 -11.10 8.95
N VAL A 109 -7.19 -12.33 9.35
CA VAL A 109 -8.05 -13.50 9.12
C VAL A 109 -9.17 -13.49 10.14
N LYS A 110 -10.42 -13.48 9.68
CA LYS A 110 -11.60 -13.52 10.56
C LYS A 110 -12.02 -14.96 10.85
N ARG A 111 -12.55 -15.18 12.05
CA ARG A 111 -13.12 -16.48 12.43
C ARG A 111 -14.34 -16.78 11.57
N ALA A 112 -14.49 -18.04 11.13
CA ALA A 112 -15.68 -18.51 10.43
C ALA A 112 -16.94 -18.21 11.25
N GLY A 113 -17.96 -17.60 10.62
CA GLY A 113 -19.24 -17.25 11.27
C GLY A 113 -19.35 -15.81 11.78
N SER A 114 -18.35 -14.93 11.58
CA SER A 114 -18.54 -13.51 11.84
C SER A 114 -19.46 -12.89 10.79
N ALA A 115 -20.51 -12.18 11.23
CA ALA A 115 -21.63 -11.70 10.39
C ALA A 115 -21.23 -10.59 9.39
N HIS A 116 -20.02 -10.06 9.44
CA HIS A 116 -19.55 -8.97 8.59
C HIS A 116 -18.21 -9.33 7.94
N HIS A 117 -18.26 -9.61 6.65
CA HIS A 117 -17.06 -9.82 5.81
C HIS A 117 -16.52 -8.46 5.33
N GLN A 118 -15.93 -7.70 6.24
CA GLN A 118 -15.15 -6.52 5.86
C GLN A 118 -13.69 -6.97 5.64
N HIS A 119 -13.14 -6.66 4.48
CA HIS A 119 -11.74 -6.91 4.18
C HIS A 119 -10.92 -5.70 4.62
N HIS A 120 -9.84 -5.94 5.34
CA HIS A 120 -8.95 -4.89 5.83
C HIS A 120 -7.54 -5.14 5.32
N ILE A 121 -6.92 -4.12 4.77
CA ILE A 121 -5.48 -4.07 4.56
C ILE A 121 -4.92 -3.14 5.61
N ILE A 122 -4.12 -3.67 6.53
CA ILE A 122 -3.51 -2.90 7.61
C ILE A 122 -2.04 -2.70 7.29
N ARG A 123 -1.61 -1.45 7.28
CA ARG A 123 -0.25 -1.02 7.00
C ARG A 123 0.25 -0.12 8.12
N SER A 124 1.26 -0.57 8.86
CA SER A 124 1.88 0.20 9.94
C SER A 124 3.32 0.52 9.61
N VAL A 125 3.68 1.78 9.69
CA VAL A 125 5.03 2.29 9.45
C VAL A 125 5.68 2.62 10.78
N LYS A 126 6.91 2.15 11.01
CA LYS A 126 7.69 2.47 12.21
C LYS A 126 9.13 2.80 11.82
N VAL A 127 9.67 3.87 12.39
CA VAL A 127 11.11 4.15 12.32
C VAL A 127 11.78 3.49 13.52
N VAL A 128 12.71 2.57 13.22
CA VAL A 128 13.48 1.83 14.24
C VAL A 128 14.69 2.65 14.72
N ARG A 129 15.31 3.38 13.79
CA ARG A 129 16.49 4.20 14.07
C ARG A 129 16.53 5.42 13.14
N GLY A 130 17.00 6.55 13.65
CA GLY A 130 17.17 7.78 12.89
C GLY A 130 15.88 8.54 12.67
N SER A 131 15.79 9.24 11.55
CA SER A 131 14.63 10.02 11.14
C SER A 131 14.47 9.93 9.64
N LEU A 132 13.27 9.60 9.17
CA LEU A 132 12.99 9.43 7.75
C LEU A 132 11.72 10.15 7.34
N PRO A 133 11.74 10.93 6.24
CA PRO A 133 10.54 11.44 5.59
C PRO A 133 9.88 10.34 4.76
N PHE A 134 8.55 10.31 4.78
CA PHE A 134 7.72 9.34 4.07
C PHE A 134 6.75 10.03 3.12
N GLU A 135 6.42 9.33 2.06
CA GLU A 135 5.25 9.59 1.25
C GLU A 135 4.34 8.36 1.23
N MET A 136 3.06 8.58 1.48
CA MET A 136 1.98 7.63 1.24
C MET A 136 1.15 8.13 0.06
N LEU A 137 0.82 7.22 -0.86
CA LEU A 137 -0.09 7.43 -1.98
C LEU A 137 -1.07 6.27 -2.04
N CYS A 138 -2.37 6.56 -2.02
CA CYS A 138 -3.42 5.58 -2.23
C CYS A 138 -4.30 6.05 -3.39
N ARG A 139 -4.24 5.34 -4.52
CA ARG A 139 -4.97 5.60 -5.76
C ARG A 139 -5.72 4.34 -6.17
N PRO A 140 -6.91 4.07 -5.66
CA PRO A 140 -7.72 2.96 -6.15
C PRO A 140 -8.11 3.16 -7.61
N ALA A 141 -8.16 2.06 -8.37
CA ALA A 141 -8.63 2.05 -9.75
C ALA A 141 -9.61 0.89 -9.91
N PHE A 142 -10.88 1.19 -9.63
CA PHE A 142 -11.94 0.20 -9.54
C PHE A 142 -12.20 -0.50 -10.87
N ASN A 143 -12.58 -1.79 -10.80
CA ASN A 143 -12.95 -2.61 -11.94
C ASN A 143 -11.88 -2.60 -13.05
N TYR A 144 -10.61 -2.85 -12.67
CA TYR A 144 -9.47 -2.78 -13.60
C TYR A 144 -9.33 -1.40 -14.27
N ALA A 145 -9.51 -0.33 -13.49
CA ALA A 145 -9.51 1.08 -13.97
C ALA A 145 -10.58 1.40 -15.03
N ARG A 146 -11.73 0.70 -14.98
CA ARG A 146 -12.86 0.95 -15.89
C ARG A 146 -13.94 1.80 -15.26
N ASP A 147 -14.06 1.78 -13.92
CA ASP A 147 -15.08 2.51 -13.20
C ASP A 147 -14.49 3.80 -12.63
N ASP A 148 -15.20 4.89 -12.84
CA ASP A 148 -14.92 6.15 -12.16
C ASP A 148 -15.27 6.05 -10.68
N HIS A 149 -14.65 6.88 -9.86
CA HIS A 149 -14.97 6.99 -8.45
C HIS A 149 -14.87 8.45 -7.98
N LYS A 150 -15.48 8.73 -6.84
CA LYS A 150 -15.35 10.01 -6.13
C LYS A 150 -14.59 9.80 -4.84
N THR A 151 -13.67 10.71 -4.56
CA THR A 151 -12.88 10.73 -3.34
C THR A 151 -13.39 11.81 -2.40
N TYR A 152 -13.62 11.44 -1.14
CA TYR A 152 -14.06 12.35 -0.08
C TYR A 152 -13.06 12.30 1.05
N LEU A 153 -12.53 13.46 1.44
CA LEU A 153 -11.61 13.61 2.57
C LEU A 153 -12.37 13.94 3.85
N SER A 154 -11.87 13.42 4.97
CA SER A 154 -12.28 13.77 6.33
C SER A 154 -11.06 13.93 7.23
N ASN A 155 -11.27 14.36 8.49
CA ASN A 155 -10.19 14.45 9.47
C ASN A 155 -9.63 13.06 9.87
N GLU A 156 -10.38 11.98 9.64
CA GLU A 156 -10.01 10.62 10.02
C GLU A 156 -9.45 9.81 8.86
N GLY A 157 -9.58 10.31 7.62
CA GLY A 157 -9.12 9.59 6.43
C GLY A 157 -9.82 10.01 5.15
N ALA A 158 -10.03 9.04 4.27
CA ALA A 158 -10.66 9.24 2.97
C ALA A 158 -11.64 8.12 2.63
N VAL A 159 -12.65 8.43 1.81
CA VAL A 159 -13.57 7.46 1.24
C VAL A 159 -13.51 7.55 -0.27
N PHE A 160 -13.34 6.40 -0.92
CA PHE A 160 -13.36 6.23 -2.36
C PHE A 160 -14.65 5.50 -2.74
N ASN A 161 -15.56 6.18 -3.43
CA ASN A 161 -16.87 5.65 -3.77
C ASN A 161 -17.01 5.47 -5.27
N SER A 162 -17.12 4.22 -5.74
CA SER A 162 -17.49 3.85 -7.10
C SER A 162 -18.94 3.35 -7.15
N GLU A 163 -19.46 3.01 -8.33
CA GLU A 163 -20.79 2.43 -8.46
C GLU A 163 -20.91 1.04 -7.82
N THR A 164 -19.81 0.28 -7.76
CA THR A 164 -19.83 -1.14 -7.39
C THR A 164 -19.21 -1.41 -6.04
N LEU A 165 -18.32 -0.54 -5.56
CA LEU A 165 -17.55 -0.75 -4.34
C LEU A 165 -17.20 0.59 -3.67
N CYS A 166 -17.32 0.62 -2.35
CA CYS A 166 -16.85 1.71 -1.51
C CYS A 166 -15.67 1.25 -0.67
N LEU A 167 -14.59 2.03 -0.67
CA LEU A 167 -13.41 1.81 0.17
C LEU A 167 -13.22 2.98 1.12
N ALA A 168 -12.94 2.70 2.39
CA ALA A 168 -12.57 3.69 3.38
C ALA A 168 -11.08 3.51 3.77
N LEU A 169 -10.34 4.61 3.80
CA LEU A 169 -8.96 4.66 4.28
C LEU A 169 -8.91 5.46 5.56
N VAL A 170 -8.66 4.80 6.68
CA VAL A 170 -8.38 5.43 7.97
C VAL A 170 -6.88 5.73 8.06
N SER A 171 -6.52 6.90 8.55
CA SER A 171 -5.12 7.34 8.62
C SER A 171 -4.83 8.04 9.94
N SER A 172 -3.66 7.73 10.53
CA SER A 172 -3.14 8.43 11.72
C SER A 172 -2.42 9.75 11.39
N VAL A 173 -2.28 10.08 10.11
CA VAL A 173 -1.67 11.31 9.62
C VAL A 173 -2.64 12.01 8.66
N SER A 174 -2.52 13.32 8.55
CA SER A 174 -3.40 14.10 7.65
C SER A 174 -3.21 13.70 6.21
N LEU A 175 -4.32 13.59 5.49
CA LEU A 175 -4.37 13.29 4.06
C LEU A 175 -4.68 14.55 3.26
N GLU A 176 -4.20 14.59 2.02
CA GLU A 176 -4.55 15.59 1.01
C GLU A 176 -4.90 14.88 -0.31
N GLU A 177 -5.69 15.52 -1.16
CA GLU A 177 -5.93 15.02 -2.52
C GLU A 177 -4.63 15.04 -3.31
N ASP A 178 -4.41 13.99 -4.11
CA ASP A 178 -3.21 13.90 -4.94
C ASP A 178 -3.36 14.55 -6.33
N GLY A 179 -4.58 14.98 -6.68
CA GLY A 179 -4.94 15.57 -7.97
C GLY A 179 -5.21 14.55 -9.09
N GLU A 180 -5.14 13.24 -8.79
CA GLU A 180 -5.37 12.14 -9.73
C GLU A 180 -6.44 11.16 -9.23
N GLY A 181 -7.36 11.65 -8.39
CA GLY A 181 -8.46 10.86 -7.83
C GLY A 181 -8.10 10.04 -6.59
N GLY A 182 -6.85 10.07 -6.17
CA GLY A 182 -6.36 9.43 -4.95
C GLY A 182 -6.09 10.43 -3.82
N VAL A 183 -5.42 9.91 -2.78
CA VAL A 183 -4.96 10.70 -1.64
C VAL A 183 -3.50 10.49 -1.37
N ARG A 184 -2.88 11.51 -0.78
CA ARG A 184 -1.47 11.55 -0.41
C ARG A 184 -1.30 12.00 1.04
N ALA A 185 -0.26 11.48 1.70
CA ALA A 185 0.27 12.04 2.93
C ALA A 185 1.79 12.17 2.84
N ARG A 186 2.33 13.27 3.35
CA ARG A 186 3.77 13.47 3.56
C ARG A 186 4.01 13.74 5.03
N PHE A 187 4.88 12.95 5.64
CA PHE A 187 5.15 13.03 7.07
C PHE A 187 6.56 12.55 7.37
N THR A 188 7.11 12.98 8.52
CA THR A 188 8.40 12.53 9.00
C THR A 188 8.21 11.78 10.30
N LEU A 189 8.87 10.62 10.42
CA LEU A 189 8.91 9.85 11.66
C LEU A 189 10.34 9.82 12.20
N HIS A 190 10.44 9.94 13.50
CA HIS A 190 11.68 9.75 14.25
C HIS A 190 11.73 8.36 14.90
N ALA A 191 12.90 7.97 15.41
CA ALA A 191 13.08 6.68 16.09
C ALA A 191 11.97 6.42 17.12
N ASN A 192 11.38 5.20 17.05
CA ASN A 192 10.24 4.72 17.84
C ASN A 192 8.88 5.36 17.55
N GLN A 193 8.79 6.31 16.62
CA GLN A 193 7.51 6.81 16.14
C GLN A 193 6.93 5.89 15.07
N SER A 194 5.60 5.86 14.99
CA SER A 194 4.84 5.09 14.01
C SER A 194 3.65 5.86 13.46
N ALA A 195 3.23 5.46 12.27
CA ALA A 195 1.97 5.86 11.65
C ALA A 195 1.25 4.61 11.14
N TYR A 196 -0.07 4.66 11.01
CA TYR A 196 -0.85 3.54 10.49
C TYR A 196 -1.88 4.02 9.47
N PHE A 197 -2.22 3.08 8.59
CA PHE A 197 -3.21 3.22 7.55
C PHE A 197 -4.01 1.92 7.46
N ILE A 198 -5.34 2.03 7.45
CA ILE A 198 -6.24 0.90 7.35
C ILE A 198 -7.16 1.16 6.16
N LEU A 199 -7.05 0.33 5.13
CA LEU A 199 -7.98 0.34 4.01
C LEU A 199 -9.00 -0.76 4.23
N GLU A 200 -10.28 -0.41 4.18
CA GLU A 200 -11.38 -1.34 4.41
C GLU A 200 -12.46 -1.22 3.33
N SER A 201 -13.14 -2.32 3.04
CA SER A 201 -14.34 -2.29 2.22
C SER A 201 -15.53 -1.85 3.07
N ALA A 202 -16.20 -0.77 2.67
CA ALA A 202 -17.40 -0.28 3.31
C ALA A 202 -18.65 -0.81 2.61
N LYS A 203 -19.75 -1.00 3.34
CA LYS A 203 -21.07 -1.27 2.73
C LYS A 203 -21.70 0.06 2.32
N ASP A 204 -22.47 0.05 1.22
CA ASP A 204 -23.10 1.20 0.57
C ASP A 204 -23.95 2.14 1.47
N ASN A 205 -24.21 1.80 2.74
CA ASN A 205 -25.05 2.55 3.65
C ASN A 205 -24.34 3.08 4.91
N GLU A 206 -23.03 2.91 5.07
CA GLU A 206 -22.28 3.43 6.22
C GLU A 206 -21.38 4.63 5.87
N LEU A 207 -21.83 5.47 4.94
CA LEU A 207 -21.12 6.68 4.48
C LEU A 207 -21.23 7.87 5.44
N ALA A 208 -21.36 7.63 6.75
CA ALA A 208 -21.08 8.64 7.75
C ALA A 208 -19.93 8.16 8.63
N PRO A 209 -18.91 8.98 8.88
CA PRO A 209 -17.89 8.64 9.90
C PRO A 209 -18.61 8.51 11.23
N SER A 210 -18.96 7.29 11.60
CA SER A 210 -19.50 7.01 12.93
C SER A 210 -18.35 7.18 13.93
N HIS A 211 -18.53 8.11 14.83
CA HIS A 211 -17.68 8.32 16.00
C HIS A 211 -17.47 7.01 16.77
N HIS A 212 -16.41 6.29 16.47
CA HIS A 212 -15.93 5.25 17.34
C HIS A 212 -14.78 5.84 18.16
N SER A 213 -15.18 6.56 19.23
CA SER A 213 -14.27 6.87 20.33
C SER A 213 -13.91 5.53 21.00
N HIS A 214 -12.81 4.93 20.63
CA HIS A 214 -12.14 3.94 21.46
C HIS A 214 -11.30 4.70 22.50
N ALA A 215 -11.93 4.94 23.67
CA ALA A 215 -11.18 5.20 24.90
C ALA A 215 -10.37 3.93 25.24
N LEU A 216 -9.06 4.10 25.39
CA LEU A 216 -8.18 3.17 26.10
C LEU A 216 -8.28 3.43 27.59
#